data_22f9e725299afbb2ddf5b563db1b17ec
#
_entry.id   22f9e725299afbb2ddf5b563db1b17ec
#
_cell.length_a   1.000
_cell.length_b   1.000
_cell.length_c   1.000
_cell.angle_alpha   90.00
_cell.angle_beta   90.00
_cell.angle_gamma   90.00
#
_symmetry.space_group_name_H-M   'P 1'
#
loop_
_entity.id
_entity.type
_entity.pdbx_description
1 polymer ?
#
loop_
_entity_poly.entity_id
_entity_poly.type
_entity_poly.pdbx_seq_one_letter_code
_entity_poly.pdbx_strand_id
1 'polypeptide(L)'
;PGMYIGKLGDGSSPDDGIYVLVKEVLDNCIDEYTMGYGKSVELTIEGKQVTIRDYGRGIPLGKVVDVVSKINTGAKYDSKVFQKSVGLNGVGTKAVNALSQYFKVTAFREGKEKTAEFERGALIKEYKEAKTDGDNGTMVTFIPDDTVFRSFKFLPEFLENQIWNYCFLNAGLKIVFNGKSFISRNGLLDLLQRKTNEDEIRYPIIHLKGDDIEVAITHNNDYGEDIYSFVNGQHTTQGGTHQQAFREAYVKTIRDF
;
A
#
# COMPACT_ATOMS: atom_id res chain seq x y z
N PRO A 1 -11.73 -12.22 -11.75
CA PRO A 1 -10.47 -11.58 -11.36
C PRO A 1 -10.52 -10.07 -11.58
N GLY A 2 -10.92 -9.58 -12.77
CA GLY A 2 -10.86 -8.18 -13.17
C GLY A 2 -11.54 -7.16 -12.22
N MET A 3 -12.55 -7.57 -11.47
CA MET A 3 -13.23 -6.68 -10.52
C MET A 3 -12.34 -6.32 -9.31
N TYR A 4 -11.42 -7.21 -8.90
CA TYR A 4 -10.58 -7.02 -7.69
C TYR A 4 -9.12 -6.67 -8.00
N ILE A 5 -8.60 -7.09 -9.17
CA ILE A 5 -7.19 -6.96 -9.51
C ILE A 5 -6.94 -6.21 -10.83
N GLY A 6 -7.98 -5.66 -11.45
CA GLY A 6 -7.82 -4.92 -12.71
C GLY A 6 -7.37 -5.80 -13.87
N LYS A 7 -6.46 -5.29 -14.68
CA LYS A 7 -5.99 -5.94 -15.91
C LYS A 7 -5.06 -7.12 -15.62
N LEU A 8 -5.24 -8.21 -16.38
CA LEU A 8 -4.28 -9.32 -16.43
C LEU A 8 -3.16 -8.97 -17.43
N GLY A 9 -2.30 -8.02 -17.06
CA GLY A 9 -1.18 -7.58 -17.90
C GLY A 9 0.09 -8.40 -17.67
N ASP A 10 1.12 -8.06 -18.44
CA ASP A 10 2.45 -8.67 -18.39
C ASP A 10 3.46 -7.89 -17.51
N GLY A 11 3.01 -6.85 -16.81
CA GLY A 11 3.83 -5.98 -15.99
C GLY A 11 4.37 -4.76 -16.72
N SER A 12 4.00 -4.53 -17.96
CA SER A 12 4.42 -3.35 -18.74
C SER A 12 3.62 -2.08 -18.40
N SER A 13 2.51 -2.22 -17.65
CA SER A 13 1.69 -1.11 -17.18
C SER A 13 1.62 -1.08 -15.65
N PRO A 14 1.65 0.11 -15.01
CA PRO A 14 1.53 0.22 -13.56
C PRO A 14 0.18 -0.26 -13.01
N ASP A 15 -0.86 -0.36 -13.87
CA ASP A 15 -2.20 -0.82 -13.51
C ASP A 15 -2.37 -2.35 -13.69
N ASP A 16 -1.32 -3.06 -14.06
CA ASP A 16 -1.38 -4.50 -14.22
C ASP A 16 -1.57 -5.23 -12.89
N GLY A 17 -2.37 -6.28 -12.90
CA GLY A 17 -2.80 -6.99 -11.71
C GLY A 17 -1.69 -7.51 -10.82
N ILE A 18 -0.49 -7.80 -11.35
CA ILE A 18 0.66 -8.20 -10.54
C ILE A 18 1.07 -7.12 -9.55
N TYR A 19 0.96 -5.82 -9.92
CA TYR A 19 1.25 -4.71 -8.99
C TYR A 19 0.11 -4.51 -8.01
N VAL A 20 -1.13 -4.82 -8.41
CA VAL A 20 -2.28 -4.81 -7.49
C VAL A 20 -2.12 -5.88 -6.43
N LEU A 21 -1.60 -7.08 -6.76
CA LEU A 21 -1.31 -8.10 -5.74
C LEU A 21 -0.28 -7.61 -4.71
N VAL A 22 0.79 -6.95 -5.13
CA VAL A 22 1.77 -6.33 -4.23
C VAL A 22 1.10 -5.27 -3.36
N LYS A 23 0.29 -4.40 -3.98
CA LYS A 23 -0.44 -3.34 -3.32
C LYS A 23 -1.35 -3.87 -2.20
N GLU A 24 -2.12 -4.92 -2.45
CA GLU A 24 -3.06 -5.47 -1.46
C GLU A 24 -2.35 -5.99 -0.19
N VAL A 25 -1.13 -6.50 -0.32
CA VAL A 25 -0.34 -6.89 0.85
C VAL A 25 0.27 -5.66 1.53
N LEU A 26 0.79 -4.69 0.78
CA LEU A 26 1.31 -3.44 1.32
C LEU A 26 0.23 -2.65 2.07
N ASP A 27 -0.99 -2.58 1.53
CA ASP A 27 -2.12 -1.90 2.17
C ASP A 27 -2.37 -2.41 3.60
N ASN A 28 -2.24 -3.73 3.84
CA ASN A 28 -2.36 -4.28 5.20
C ASN A 28 -1.20 -3.83 6.12
N CYS A 29 0.02 -3.72 5.59
CA CYS A 29 1.16 -3.21 6.35
C CYS A 29 0.97 -1.72 6.69
N ILE A 30 0.43 -0.94 5.74
CA ILE A 30 0.13 0.48 5.95
C ILE A 30 -0.99 0.65 7.00
N ASP A 31 -2.00 -0.21 6.98
CA ASP A 31 -3.06 -0.19 7.99
C ASP A 31 -2.51 -0.40 9.42
N GLU A 32 -1.55 -1.32 9.60
CA GLU A 32 -0.88 -1.50 10.89
C GLU A 32 -0.14 -0.23 11.31
N TYR A 33 0.58 0.41 10.38
CA TYR A 33 1.28 1.67 10.64
C TYR A 33 0.32 2.80 11.03
N THR A 34 -0.79 2.98 10.31
CA THR A 34 -1.78 4.04 10.61
C THR A 34 -2.49 3.82 11.94
N MET A 35 -2.58 2.58 12.40
CA MET A 35 -3.05 2.23 13.74
C MET A 35 -1.98 2.41 14.83
N GLY A 36 -0.76 2.86 14.48
CA GLY A 36 0.34 3.12 15.39
C GLY A 36 1.26 1.92 15.65
N TYR A 37 1.16 0.86 14.87
CA TYR A 37 1.97 -0.35 15.03
C TYR A 37 2.97 -0.52 13.90
N GLY A 38 4.24 -0.72 14.29
CA GLY A 38 5.34 -0.83 13.33
C GLY A 38 5.73 0.53 12.73
N LYS A 39 6.96 0.63 12.22
CA LYS A 39 7.50 1.84 11.59
C LYS A 39 8.20 1.56 10.27
N SER A 40 8.34 0.30 9.93
CA SER A 40 9.01 -0.12 8.70
C SER A 40 8.31 -1.30 8.05
N VAL A 41 8.44 -1.36 6.73
CA VAL A 41 8.00 -2.46 5.88
C VAL A 41 9.17 -2.84 4.98
N GLU A 42 9.39 -4.12 4.80
CA GLU A 42 10.38 -4.65 3.87
C GLU A 42 9.68 -5.33 2.71
N LEU A 43 10.05 -4.97 1.49
CA LEU A 43 9.60 -5.56 0.24
C LEU A 43 10.81 -6.09 -0.52
N THR A 44 10.79 -7.38 -0.81
CA THR A 44 11.82 -8.02 -1.65
C THR A 44 11.14 -8.70 -2.83
N ILE A 45 11.67 -8.47 -4.03
CA ILE A 45 11.24 -9.14 -5.24
C ILE A 45 12.45 -9.80 -5.90
N GLU A 46 12.40 -11.10 -6.00
CA GLU A 46 13.41 -11.95 -6.63
C GLU A 46 12.76 -12.73 -7.77
N GLY A 47 13.02 -12.30 -8.99
CA GLY A 47 12.34 -12.84 -10.17
C GLY A 47 10.83 -12.61 -10.11
N LYS A 48 10.06 -13.68 -9.93
CA LYS A 48 8.60 -13.63 -9.78
C LYS A 48 8.12 -13.71 -8.32
N GLN A 49 9.02 -14.00 -7.38
CA GLN A 49 8.68 -14.13 -5.97
C GLN A 49 8.68 -12.77 -5.28
N VAL A 50 7.62 -12.49 -4.57
CA VAL A 50 7.45 -11.29 -3.74
C VAL A 50 7.45 -11.72 -2.27
N THR A 51 8.21 -11.03 -1.44
CA THR A 51 8.17 -11.17 0.02
C THR A 51 7.97 -9.80 0.65
N ILE A 52 6.96 -9.68 1.51
CA ILE A 52 6.63 -8.46 2.24
C ILE A 52 6.59 -8.77 3.72
N ARG A 53 7.30 -7.99 4.53
CA ARG A 53 7.39 -8.09 5.98
C ARG A 53 6.99 -6.78 6.62
N ASP A 54 5.98 -6.77 7.47
CA ASP A 54 5.69 -5.68 8.40
C ASP A 54 6.16 -6.01 9.82
N TYR A 55 6.24 -4.99 10.64
CA TYR A 55 6.60 -5.05 12.05
C TYR A 55 5.46 -4.54 12.94
N GLY A 56 4.22 -4.82 12.53
CA GLY A 56 3.00 -4.51 13.27
C GLY A 56 2.72 -5.51 14.38
N ARG A 57 1.45 -5.67 14.73
CA ARG A 57 1.05 -6.59 15.81
C ARG A 57 1.18 -8.07 15.48
N GLY A 58 1.20 -8.41 14.22
CA GLY A 58 1.08 -9.77 13.72
C GLY A 58 -0.37 -10.30 13.76
N ILE A 59 -0.71 -11.14 12.81
CA ILE A 59 -2.00 -11.85 12.79
C ILE A 59 -2.10 -12.72 14.05
N PRO A 60 -3.24 -12.75 14.77
CA PRO A 60 -3.45 -13.70 15.87
C PRO A 60 -3.18 -15.12 15.40
N LEU A 61 -2.30 -15.86 16.10
CA LEU A 61 -1.76 -17.13 15.63
C LEU A 61 -2.84 -18.17 15.31
N GLY A 62 -3.92 -18.21 16.09
CA GLY A 62 -5.07 -19.09 15.83
C GLY A 62 -5.95 -18.67 14.63
N LYS A 63 -5.65 -17.53 13.97
CA LYS A 63 -6.44 -16.99 12.86
C LYS A 63 -5.65 -16.88 11.54
N VAL A 64 -4.40 -17.32 11.51
CA VAL A 64 -3.51 -17.16 10.35
C VAL A 64 -4.12 -17.72 9.07
N VAL A 65 -4.65 -18.95 9.12
CA VAL A 65 -5.31 -19.59 7.96
C VAL A 65 -6.58 -18.83 7.57
N ASP A 66 -7.45 -18.54 8.53
CA ASP A 66 -8.76 -17.91 8.26
C ASP A 66 -8.62 -16.52 7.64
N VAL A 67 -7.68 -15.71 8.16
CA VAL A 67 -7.47 -14.33 7.69
C VAL A 67 -7.07 -14.27 6.21
N VAL A 68 -6.33 -15.22 5.70
CA VAL A 68 -5.82 -15.23 4.31
C VAL A 68 -6.62 -16.11 3.36
N SER A 69 -7.59 -16.90 3.85
CA SER A 69 -8.35 -17.85 3.02
C SER A 69 -9.87 -17.69 3.07
N LYS A 70 -10.43 -17.20 4.18
CA LYS A 70 -11.88 -17.08 4.35
C LYS A 70 -12.37 -15.64 4.19
N ILE A 71 -13.41 -15.41 3.42
CA ILE A 71 -14.06 -14.10 3.28
C ILE A 71 -14.71 -13.73 4.62
N ASN A 72 -14.72 -12.43 4.97
CA ASN A 72 -15.32 -11.87 6.18
C ASN A 72 -14.66 -12.24 7.52
N THR A 73 -13.37 -12.44 7.55
CA THR A 73 -12.60 -12.83 8.75
C THR A 73 -11.64 -11.76 9.30
N GLY A 74 -11.67 -10.53 8.80
CA GLY A 74 -10.73 -9.46 9.23
C GLY A 74 -11.22 -8.63 10.41
N ALA A 75 -10.31 -8.11 11.26
CA ALA A 75 -10.61 -7.15 12.33
C ALA A 75 -11.16 -5.80 11.84
N LYS A 76 -11.21 -5.59 10.53
CA LYS A 76 -11.68 -4.37 9.85
C LYS A 76 -13.22 -4.23 9.84
N TYR A 77 -13.96 -5.18 10.42
CA TYR A 77 -15.43 -5.10 10.55
C TYR A 77 -15.89 -4.22 11.72
N ASP A 78 -14.98 -3.71 12.56
CA ASP A 78 -15.32 -2.67 13.53
C ASP A 78 -15.43 -1.31 12.82
N SER A 79 -16.59 -0.68 12.90
CA SER A 79 -16.95 0.53 12.13
C SER A 79 -16.00 1.71 12.28
N LYS A 80 -15.32 1.82 13.43
CA LYS A 80 -14.35 2.90 13.69
C LYS A 80 -12.99 2.66 13.03
N VAL A 81 -12.59 1.40 12.84
CA VAL A 81 -11.34 1.01 12.16
C VAL A 81 -11.50 1.07 10.65
N PHE A 82 -12.71 0.78 10.14
CA PHE A 82 -13.02 0.77 8.71
C PHE A 82 -12.91 2.16 8.05
N GLN A 83 -13.23 3.24 8.78
CA GLN A 83 -13.21 4.61 8.23
C GLN A 83 -11.82 5.13 7.85
N LYS A 84 -10.74 4.58 8.42
CA LYS A 84 -9.35 5.01 8.18
C LYS A 84 -8.47 3.93 7.52
N SER A 85 -9.05 2.79 7.16
CA SER A 85 -8.30 1.68 6.54
C SER A 85 -8.07 1.91 5.05
N VAL A 86 -6.85 1.65 4.58
CA VAL A 86 -6.48 1.66 3.17
C VAL A 86 -7.12 0.47 2.43
N GLY A 87 -7.19 -0.70 3.09
CA GLY A 87 -7.79 -1.92 2.57
C GLY A 87 -9.30 -1.98 2.79
N LEU A 88 -10.11 -1.54 1.83
CA LEU A 88 -11.55 -1.30 2.00
C LEU A 88 -12.42 -2.56 2.14
N ASN A 89 -12.04 -3.70 1.58
CA ASN A 89 -12.97 -4.82 1.38
C ASN A 89 -12.65 -6.09 2.18
N GLY A 90 -11.54 -6.14 2.93
CA GLY A 90 -11.13 -7.34 3.69
C GLY A 90 -10.89 -8.60 2.84
N VAL A 91 -10.81 -8.45 1.51
CA VAL A 91 -10.64 -9.55 0.54
C VAL A 91 -9.26 -9.55 -0.13
N GLY A 92 -8.47 -8.46 0.00
CA GLY A 92 -7.24 -8.26 -0.74
C GLY A 92 -6.25 -9.40 -0.61
N THR A 93 -5.80 -9.73 0.60
CA THR A 93 -4.85 -10.83 0.83
C THR A 93 -5.41 -12.19 0.38
N LYS A 94 -6.73 -12.38 0.45
CA LYS A 94 -7.39 -13.61 -0.01
C LYS A 94 -7.35 -13.71 -1.54
N ALA A 95 -7.51 -12.59 -2.24
CA ALA A 95 -7.34 -12.53 -3.69
C ALA A 95 -5.88 -12.82 -4.08
N VAL A 96 -4.90 -12.25 -3.34
CA VAL A 96 -3.47 -12.57 -3.55
C VAL A 96 -3.22 -14.06 -3.39
N ASN A 97 -3.73 -14.68 -2.31
CA ASN A 97 -3.61 -16.11 -2.08
C ASN A 97 -4.21 -16.93 -3.23
N ALA A 98 -5.46 -16.62 -3.62
CA ALA A 98 -6.17 -17.35 -4.68
C ALA A 98 -5.52 -17.22 -6.06
N LEU A 99 -4.83 -16.10 -6.33
CA LEU A 99 -4.21 -15.79 -7.61
C LEU A 99 -2.69 -16.03 -7.63
N SER A 100 -2.19 -16.74 -6.62
CA SER A 100 -0.79 -17.14 -6.51
C SER A 100 -0.64 -18.64 -6.66
N GLN A 101 0.31 -19.06 -7.50
CA GLN A 101 0.70 -20.47 -7.57
C GLN A 101 1.36 -20.97 -6.27
N TYR A 102 1.96 -20.05 -5.52
CA TYR A 102 2.50 -20.29 -4.18
C TYR A 102 2.21 -19.07 -3.31
N PHE A 103 1.70 -19.31 -2.10
CA PHE A 103 1.47 -18.29 -1.10
C PHE A 103 1.83 -18.84 0.29
N LYS A 104 2.61 -18.06 1.03
CA LYS A 104 3.03 -18.39 2.39
C LYS A 104 2.80 -17.20 3.28
N VAL A 105 2.23 -17.42 4.45
CA VAL A 105 2.08 -16.41 5.48
C VAL A 105 2.70 -16.89 6.77
N THR A 106 3.49 -16.04 7.42
CA THR A 106 4.03 -16.26 8.76
C THR A 106 3.64 -15.10 9.65
N ALA A 107 2.94 -15.37 10.72
CA ALA A 107 2.63 -14.39 11.76
C ALA A 107 3.62 -14.56 12.92
N PHE A 108 4.17 -13.45 13.39
CA PHE A 108 5.07 -13.35 14.54
C PHE A 108 4.35 -12.58 15.64
N ARG A 109 4.12 -13.20 16.78
CA ARG A 109 3.37 -12.56 17.85
C ARG A 109 3.77 -13.10 19.22
N GLU A 110 4.16 -12.19 20.11
CA GLU A 110 4.43 -12.52 21.54
C GLU A 110 5.46 -13.65 21.70
N GLY A 111 6.56 -13.60 20.92
CA GLY A 111 7.65 -14.59 21.00
C GLY A 111 7.32 -15.95 20.38
N LYS A 112 6.25 -16.02 19.59
CA LYS A 112 5.85 -17.20 18.84
C LYS A 112 5.61 -16.86 17.38
N GLU A 113 5.72 -17.88 16.53
CA GLU A 113 5.38 -17.79 15.12
C GLU A 113 4.45 -18.91 14.68
N LYS A 114 3.65 -18.64 13.67
CA LYS A 114 2.84 -19.62 12.98
C LYS A 114 2.84 -19.37 11.49
N THR A 115 3.03 -20.45 10.73
CA THR A 115 3.13 -20.42 9.27
C THR A 115 2.04 -21.27 8.63
N ALA A 116 1.50 -20.80 7.50
CA ALA A 116 0.65 -21.58 6.62
C ALA A 116 1.06 -21.36 5.16
N GLU A 117 0.97 -22.40 4.35
CA GLU A 117 1.30 -22.39 2.93
C GLU A 117 0.09 -22.82 2.10
N PHE A 118 -0.06 -22.20 0.94
CA PHE A 118 -1.19 -22.38 0.05
C PHE A 118 -0.71 -22.48 -1.41
N GLU A 119 -1.50 -23.15 -2.22
CA GLU A 119 -1.39 -23.17 -3.67
C GLU A 119 -2.74 -22.80 -4.26
N ARG A 120 -2.81 -21.70 -5.04
CA ARG A 120 -4.04 -21.18 -5.65
C ARG A 120 -5.23 -21.09 -4.70
N GLY A 121 -4.97 -20.61 -3.47
CA GLY A 121 -5.97 -20.47 -2.42
C GLY A 121 -6.25 -21.73 -1.61
N ALA A 122 -5.76 -22.91 -2.04
CA ALA A 122 -5.92 -24.15 -1.30
C ALA A 122 -4.81 -24.32 -0.25
N LEU A 123 -5.18 -24.59 1.00
CA LEU A 123 -4.23 -24.85 2.07
C LEU A 123 -3.49 -26.15 1.78
N ILE A 124 -2.15 -26.07 1.65
CA ILE A 124 -1.28 -27.24 1.42
C ILE A 124 -0.55 -27.66 2.70
N LYS A 125 -0.25 -26.70 3.59
CA LYS A 125 0.43 -27.00 4.85
C LYS A 125 0.14 -25.96 5.93
N GLU A 126 -0.16 -26.42 7.11
CA GLU A 126 -0.26 -25.62 8.32
C GLU A 126 0.77 -26.11 9.34
N TYR A 127 1.62 -25.21 9.79
CA TYR A 127 2.65 -25.51 10.78
C TYR A 127 2.10 -25.32 12.19
N LYS A 128 2.64 -26.08 13.14
CA LYS A 128 2.38 -25.84 14.57
C LYS A 128 3.04 -24.53 15.00
N GLU A 129 2.49 -23.91 16.04
CA GLU A 129 3.14 -22.79 16.69
C GLU A 129 4.53 -23.18 17.18
N ALA A 130 5.50 -22.30 16.94
CA ALA A 130 6.88 -22.45 17.38
C ALA A 130 7.32 -21.19 18.13
N LYS A 131 8.31 -21.31 18.99
CA LYS A 131 8.99 -20.16 19.60
C LYS A 131 9.85 -19.46 18.55
N THR A 132 9.93 -18.15 18.65
CA THR A 132 10.76 -17.33 17.76
C THR A 132 11.33 -16.14 18.54
N ASP A 133 12.50 -15.68 18.11
CA ASP A 133 13.10 -14.42 18.57
C ASP A 133 12.78 -13.24 17.62
N GLY A 134 11.98 -13.51 16.57
CA GLY A 134 11.57 -12.50 15.61
C GLY A 134 10.61 -11.48 16.21
N ASP A 135 10.80 -10.22 15.82
CA ASP A 135 9.87 -9.13 16.18
C ASP A 135 8.44 -9.43 15.70
N ASN A 136 7.45 -8.93 16.43
CA ASN A 136 6.04 -9.03 16.04
C ASN A 136 5.82 -8.49 14.61
N GLY A 137 4.82 -9.02 13.94
CA GLY A 137 4.38 -8.59 12.62
C GLY A 137 3.96 -9.76 11.74
N THR A 138 3.85 -9.49 10.44
CA THR A 138 3.44 -10.50 9.45
C THR A 138 4.41 -10.52 8.28
N MET A 139 4.72 -11.72 7.79
CA MET A 139 5.48 -11.91 6.57
C MET A 139 4.64 -12.70 5.57
N VAL A 140 4.49 -12.14 4.37
CA VAL A 140 3.81 -12.78 3.25
C VAL A 140 4.79 -12.98 2.13
N THR A 141 4.88 -14.21 1.62
CA THR A 141 5.64 -14.55 0.41
C THR A 141 4.69 -15.13 -0.62
N PHE A 142 4.72 -14.65 -1.85
CA PHE A 142 3.87 -15.19 -2.90
C PHE A 142 4.53 -15.14 -4.28
N ILE A 143 4.07 -16.02 -5.15
CA ILE A 143 4.43 -16.07 -6.57
C ILE A 143 3.12 -16.01 -7.35
N PRO A 144 2.85 -14.95 -8.12
CA PRO A 144 1.66 -14.88 -8.97
C PRO A 144 1.52 -16.11 -9.89
N ASP A 145 0.28 -16.54 -10.12
CA ASP A 145 0.02 -17.74 -10.92
C ASP A 145 0.28 -17.50 -12.41
N ASP A 146 1.21 -18.23 -13.00
CA ASP A 146 1.59 -18.16 -14.42
C ASP A 146 0.44 -18.51 -15.37
N THR A 147 -0.56 -19.25 -14.91
CA THR A 147 -1.75 -19.56 -15.71
C THR A 147 -2.70 -18.38 -15.81
N VAL A 148 -2.63 -17.45 -14.87
CA VAL A 148 -3.43 -16.22 -14.81
C VAL A 148 -2.64 -15.05 -15.39
N PHE A 149 -1.41 -14.84 -14.92
CA PHE A 149 -0.52 -13.74 -15.34
C PHE A 149 0.56 -14.29 -16.26
N ARG A 150 0.30 -14.27 -17.56
CA ARG A 150 1.20 -14.89 -18.53
C ARG A 150 2.42 -14.01 -18.80
N SER A 151 3.60 -14.62 -18.75
CA SER A 151 4.88 -13.99 -19.16
C SER A 151 5.16 -12.63 -18.50
N PHE A 152 4.70 -12.41 -17.26
CA PHE A 152 4.86 -11.14 -16.57
C PHE A 152 6.28 -10.93 -16.04
N LYS A 153 6.63 -9.65 -15.86
CA LYS A 153 7.84 -9.19 -15.19
C LYS A 153 7.53 -7.95 -14.35
N PHE A 154 8.05 -7.92 -13.15
CA PHE A 154 8.01 -6.71 -12.33
C PHE A 154 9.03 -5.68 -12.84
N LEU A 155 8.59 -4.44 -13.07
CA LEU A 155 9.43 -3.30 -13.37
C LEU A 155 9.65 -2.49 -12.08
N PRO A 156 10.91 -2.34 -11.61
CA PRO A 156 11.19 -1.66 -10.35
C PRO A 156 10.64 -0.23 -10.27
N GLU A 157 10.63 0.49 -11.38
CA GLU A 157 10.15 1.88 -11.45
C GLU A 157 8.69 2.05 -11.04
N PHE A 158 7.80 1.10 -11.41
CA PHE A 158 6.39 1.16 -11.01
C PHE A 158 6.21 0.90 -9.52
N LEU A 159 6.99 -0.05 -8.98
CA LEU A 159 7.01 -0.33 -7.55
C LEU A 159 7.59 0.82 -6.75
N GLU A 160 8.70 1.43 -7.19
CA GLU A 160 9.28 2.61 -6.53
C GLU A 160 8.31 3.79 -6.49
N ASN A 161 7.58 4.05 -7.58
CA ASN A 161 6.55 5.08 -7.60
C ASN A 161 5.41 4.79 -6.62
N GLN A 162 4.95 3.55 -6.55
CA GLN A 162 3.93 3.12 -5.59
C GLN A 162 4.42 3.27 -4.15
N ILE A 163 5.65 2.86 -3.86
CA ILE A 163 6.29 2.97 -2.55
C ILE A 163 6.43 4.44 -2.13
N TRP A 164 6.86 5.32 -3.04
CA TRP A 164 6.94 6.75 -2.74
C TRP A 164 5.59 7.35 -2.38
N ASN A 165 4.51 6.97 -3.07
CA ASN A 165 3.17 7.42 -2.71
C ASN A 165 2.80 7.01 -1.29
N TYR A 166 3.08 5.77 -0.89
CA TYR A 166 2.88 5.33 0.50
C TYR A 166 3.69 6.16 1.50
N CYS A 167 4.96 6.42 1.21
CA CYS A 167 5.81 7.23 2.09
C CYS A 167 5.32 8.68 2.20
N PHE A 168 4.88 9.31 1.11
CA PHE A 168 4.34 10.67 1.13
C PHE A 168 3.02 10.76 1.88
N LEU A 169 2.17 9.74 1.80
CA LEU A 169 0.88 9.72 2.49
C LEU A 169 0.99 9.26 3.95
N ASN A 170 2.11 8.67 4.35
CA ASN A 170 2.38 8.16 5.69
C ASN A 170 3.75 8.65 6.18
N ALA A 171 3.85 9.94 6.48
CA ALA A 171 5.10 10.57 6.89
C ALA A 171 5.72 9.86 8.09
N GLY A 172 7.01 9.47 7.97
CA GLY A 172 7.74 8.71 8.98
C GLY A 172 7.74 7.20 8.77
N LEU A 173 6.88 6.65 7.90
CA LEU A 173 6.95 5.26 7.48
C LEU A 173 8.19 5.02 6.63
N LYS A 174 8.97 4.00 6.98
CA LYS A 174 10.12 3.54 6.20
C LYS A 174 9.73 2.28 5.42
N ILE A 175 9.91 2.30 4.11
CA ILE A 175 9.79 1.10 3.27
C ILE A 175 11.16 0.79 2.69
N VAL A 176 11.61 -0.46 2.83
CA VAL A 176 12.86 -0.95 2.25
C VAL A 176 12.50 -1.86 1.09
N PHE A 177 12.86 -1.46 -0.13
CA PHE A 177 12.64 -2.25 -1.33
C PHE A 177 13.97 -2.73 -1.90
N ASN A 178 14.18 -4.05 -1.93
CA ASN A 178 15.42 -4.69 -2.38
C ASN A 178 16.68 -4.01 -1.80
N GLY A 179 16.66 -3.70 -0.49
CA GLY A 179 17.76 -3.05 0.22
C GLY A 179 17.81 -1.52 0.11
N LYS A 180 17.04 -0.89 -0.78
CA LYS A 180 16.93 0.56 -0.92
C LYS A 180 15.86 1.11 0.02
N SER A 181 16.19 2.11 0.84
CA SER A 181 15.27 2.73 1.79
C SER A 181 14.52 3.90 1.19
N PHE A 182 13.22 3.96 1.48
CA PHE A 182 12.29 5.02 1.10
C PHE A 182 11.62 5.56 2.36
N ILE A 183 11.65 6.85 2.56
CA ILE A 183 11.00 7.52 3.68
C ILE A 183 10.72 8.98 3.30
N SER A 184 9.55 9.49 3.67
CA SER A 184 9.22 10.92 3.63
C SER A 184 9.02 11.41 5.06
N ARG A 185 9.51 12.61 5.37
CA ARG A 185 9.34 13.23 6.68
C ARG A 185 8.22 14.25 6.71
N ASN A 186 7.99 14.92 5.57
CA ASN A 186 7.07 16.04 5.45
C ASN A 186 5.85 15.74 4.57
N GLY A 187 5.63 14.47 4.18
CA GLY A 187 4.43 14.04 3.48
C GLY A 187 4.23 14.68 2.11
N LEU A 188 3.08 15.34 1.90
CA LEU A 188 2.76 15.98 0.62
C LEU A 188 3.70 17.14 0.25
N LEU A 189 4.34 17.79 1.22
CA LEU A 189 5.38 18.77 0.94
C LEU A 189 6.54 18.12 0.20
N ASP A 190 7.05 16.99 0.68
CA ASP A 190 8.14 16.25 0.02
C ASP A 190 7.72 15.73 -1.36
N LEU A 191 6.45 15.32 -1.51
CA LEU A 191 5.91 14.92 -2.82
C LEU A 191 6.00 16.08 -3.81
N LEU A 192 5.50 17.25 -3.42
CA LEU A 192 5.47 18.39 -4.33
C LEU A 192 6.88 18.92 -4.64
N GLN A 193 7.80 18.95 -3.65
CA GLN A 193 9.19 19.28 -3.88
C GLN A 193 9.87 18.34 -4.89
N ARG A 194 9.54 17.05 -4.83
CA ARG A 194 10.08 16.06 -5.79
C ARG A 194 9.51 16.22 -7.21
N LYS A 195 8.31 16.79 -7.34
CA LYS A 195 7.60 16.96 -8.62
C LYS A 195 7.83 18.33 -9.26
N THR A 196 8.33 19.28 -8.49
CA THR A 196 8.59 20.65 -8.96
C THR A 196 10.10 20.92 -8.97
N ASN A 197 10.51 21.82 -9.85
CA ASN A 197 11.87 22.36 -9.82
C ASN A 197 11.86 23.62 -8.92
N GLU A 198 12.71 23.65 -7.90
CA GLU A 198 12.76 24.76 -6.93
C GLU A 198 13.07 26.11 -7.61
N ASP A 199 13.84 26.11 -8.70
CA ASP A 199 14.18 27.33 -9.45
C ASP A 199 13.00 27.89 -10.28
N GLU A 200 11.93 27.12 -10.46
CA GLU A 200 10.78 27.47 -11.29
C GLU A 200 9.55 27.88 -10.48
N ILE A 201 9.55 27.65 -9.16
CA ILE A 201 8.42 28.02 -8.29
C ILE A 201 8.43 29.52 -7.96
N ARG A 202 7.23 30.14 -7.96
CA ARG A 202 7.09 31.59 -7.71
C ARG A 202 7.17 31.97 -6.24
N TYR A 203 6.94 31.01 -5.33
CA TYR A 203 6.99 31.18 -3.89
C TYR A 203 7.15 29.79 -3.21
N PRO A 204 7.63 29.74 -1.95
CA PRO A 204 7.76 28.48 -1.23
C PRO A 204 6.44 27.71 -1.20
N ILE A 205 6.53 26.38 -1.28
CA ILE A 205 5.34 25.51 -1.24
C ILE A 205 4.54 25.79 0.03
N ILE A 206 3.26 26.07 -0.13
CA ILE A 206 2.32 26.22 0.95
C ILE A 206 1.85 24.81 1.34
N HIS A 207 2.08 24.41 2.59
CA HIS A 207 1.68 23.12 3.11
C HIS A 207 0.71 23.31 4.26
N LEU A 208 -0.51 22.80 4.12
CA LEU A 208 -1.59 22.90 5.09
C LEU A 208 -1.99 21.49 5.52
N LYS A 209 -2.10 21.27 6.82
CA LYS A 209 -2.49 19.98 7.39
C LYS A 209 -3.57 20.20 8.45
N GLY A 210 -4.73 19.58 8.24
CA GLY A 210 -5.83 19.45 9.18
C GLY A 210 -6.03 17.99 9.59
N ASP A 211 -7.10 17.74 10.32
CA ASP A 211 -7.39 16.40 10.85
C ASP A 211 -7.72 15.38 9.75
N ASP A 212 -8.48 15.82 8.73
CA ASP A 212 -9.00 14.98 7.67
C ASP A 212 -8.54 15.40 6.27
N ILE A 213 -7.74 16.47 6.17
CA ILE A 213 -7.27 17.00 4.89
C ILE A 213 -5.82 17.47 4.99
N GLU A 214 -5.03 17.15 3.97
CA GLU A 214 -3.68 17.67 3.79
C GLU A 214 -3.54 18.20 2.37
N VAL A 215 -2.95 19.39 2.21
CA VAL A 215 -2.77 20.06 0.94
C VAL A 215 -1.36 20.66 0.85
N ALA A 216 -0.68 20.41 -0.26
CA ALA A 216 0.52 21.14 -0.64
C ALA A 216 0.27 21.81 -2.00
N ILE A 217 0.57 23.11 -2.10
CA ILE A 217 0.33 23.91 -3.30
C ILE A 217 1.47 24.88 -3.59
N THR A 218 1.80 25.06 -4.85
CA THR A 218 2.68 26.11 -5.34
C THR A 218 2.28 26.53 -6.76
N HIS A 219 2.86 27.61 -7.27
CA HIS A 219 2.76 28.01 -8.67
C HIS A 219 4.16 28.06 -9.30
N ASN A 220 4.23 27.67 -10.55
CA ASN A 220 5.41 27.82 -11.39
C ASN A 220 5.09 28.73 -12.61
N ASN A 221 5.99 28.77 -13.59
CA ASN A 221 5.81 29.56 -14.81
C ASN A 221 5.18 28.78 -15.97
N ASP A 222 4.88 27.48 -15.76
CA ASP A 222 4.27 26.64 -16.78
C ASP A 222 2.78 26.96 -16.97
N TYR A 223 2.27 26.62 -18.14
CA TYR A 223 0.84 26.70 -18.41
C TYR A 223 0.14 25.41 -17.95
N GLY A 224 -1.04 25.56 -17.37
CA GLY A 224 -1.86 24.43 -16.93
C GLY A 224 -1.76 24.17 -15.44
N GLU A 225 -2.17 22.98 -15.04
CA GLU A 225 -2.13 22.52 -13.66
C GLU A 225 -1.79 21.03 -13.58
N ASP A 226 -0.95 20.68 -12.64
CA ASP A 226 -0.68 19.31 -12.25
C ASP A 226 -1.32 19.05 -10.89
N ILE A 227 -2.19 18.05 -10.81
CA ILE A 227 -2.87 17.69 -9.59
C ILE A 227 -2.59 16.23 -9.23
N TYR A 228 -2.10 16.03 -8.02
CA TYR A 228 -1.93 14.73 -7.40
C TYR A 228 -2.93 14.62 -6.26
N SER A 229 -3.97 13.82 -6.43
CA SER A 229 -5.04 13.70 -5.42
C SER A 229 -5.17 12.27 -4.90
N PHE A 230 -5.50 12.18 -3.60
CA PHE A 230 -5.55 10.92 -2.88
C PHE A 230 -6.76 10.90 -1.95
N VAL A 231 -7.35 9.71 -1.77
CA VAL A 231 -8.40 9.47 -0.78
C VAL A 231 -8.05 8.19 -0.03
N ASN A 232 -7.95 8.29 1.29
CA ASN A 232 -7.61 7.16 2.16
C ASN A 232 -6.39 6.35 1.68
N GLY A 233 -5.33 7.06 1.27
CA GLY A 233 -4.10 6.42 0.79
C GLY A 233 -4.13 5.93 -0.65
N GLN A 234 -5.24 6.09 -1.38
CA GLN A 234 -5.38 5.69 -2.78
C GLN A 234 -5.23 6.88 -3.72
N HIS A 235 -4.36 6.75 -4.72
CA HIS A 235 -4.20 7.77 -5.77
C HIS A 235 -5.45 7.81 -6.66
N THR A 236 -6.08 8.96 -6.75
CA THR A 236 -7.29 9.17 -7.57
C THR A 236 -6.91 9.79 -8.91
N THR A 237 -6.41 8.98 -9.83
CA THR A 237 -5.88 9.43 -11.13
C THR A 237 -6.91 10.13 -12.01
N GLN A 238 -8.21 9.86 -11.80
CA GLN A 238 -9.32 10.47 -12.52
C GLN A 238 -9.97 11.62 -11.73
N GLY A 239 -9.35 12.07 -10.62
CA GLY A 239 -9.92 13.07 -9.75
C GLY A 239 -11.08 12.57 -8.89
N GLY A 240 -12.01 13.46 -8.57
CA GLY A 240 -13.18 13.14 -7.75
C GLY A 240 -13.80 14.39 -7.13
N THR A 241 -14.88 14.20 -6.37
CA THR A 241 -15.62 15.30 -5.71
C THR A 241 -14.75 16.10 -4.73
N HIS A 242 -13.80 15.45 -4.04
CA HIS A 242 -12.84 16.09 -3.14
C HIS A 242 -11.94 17.08 -3.88
N GLN A 243 -11.44 16.70 -5.07
CA GLN A 243 -10.62 17.58 -5.91
C GLN A 243 -11.43 18.76 -6.44
N GLN A 244 -12.65 18.52 -6.88
CA GLN A 244 -13.54 19.59 -7.35
C GLN A 244 -13.87 20.58 -6.22
N ALA A 245 -14.23 20.07 -5.04
CA ALA A 245 -14.51 20.91 -3.87
C ALA A 245 -13.31 21.78 -3.48
N PHE A 246 -12.10 21.23 -3.52
CA PHE A 246 -10.87 22.00 -3.29
C PHE A 246 -10.70 23.12 -4.32
N ARG A 247 -10.87 22.82 -5.62
CA ARG A 247 -10.77 23.84 -6.69
C ARG A 247 -11.77 24.98 -6.49
N GLU A 248 -13.03 24.66 -6.20
CA GLU A 248 -14.09 25.65 -5.96
C GLU A 248 -13.75 26.54 -4.77
N ALA A 249 -13.32 25.97 -3.65
CA ALA A 249 -12.92 26.69 -2.46
C ALA A 249 -11.71 27.58 -2.73
N TYR A 250 -10.70 27.09 -3.43
CA TYR A 250 -9.49 27.82 -3.79
C TYR A 250 -9.83 29.03 -4.68
N VAL A 251 -10.58 28.83 -5.77
CA VAL A 251 -10.99 29.92 -6.67
C VAL A 251 -11.82 30.98 -5.95
N LYS A 252 -12.76 30.53 -5.10
CA LYS A 252 -13.57 31.44 -4.28
C LYS A 252 -12.71 32.29 -3.36
N THR A 253 -11.78 31.68 -2.65
CA THR A 253 -10.88 32.38 -1.71
C THR A 253 -10.04 33.45 -2.43
N ILE A 254 -9.46 33.12 -3.59
CA ILE A 254 -8.67 34.07 -4.37
C ILE A 254 -9.53 35.25 -4.90
N ARG A 255 -10.76 34.95 -5.31
CA ARG A 255 -11.68 35.99 -5.83
C ARG A 255 -12.18 36.91 -4.73
N ASP A 256 -12.42 36.38 -3.54
CA ASP A 256 -12.97 37.14 -2.40
C ASP A 256 -11.88 37.93 -1.64
N PHE A 257 -10.57 37.71 -1.97
CA PHE A 257 -9.42 38.43 -1.44
C PHE A 257 -9.14 39.70 -2.25
#